data_2d9dd709c923292b5aacddf9924d269f
#
_entry.id   2d9dd709c923292b5aacddf9924d269f
#
_cell.length_a   1.000
_cell.length_b   1.000
_cell.length_c   1.000
_cell.angle_alpha   90.00
_cell.angle_beta   90.00
_cell.angle_gamma   90.00
#
_symmetry.space_group_name_H-M   'P 1'
#
loop_
_entity.id
_entity.type
_entity.pdbx_description
1 polymer ?
#
loop_
_entity_poly.entity_id
_entity_poly.type
_entity_poly.pdbx_seq_one_letter_code
_entity_poly.pdbx_strand_id
1 'polypeptide(L)'
;SSFYYDLTPYLRYDDKNIIAVRVDNSQQKNCRWYTGTGIYRHVWLTAMNAVHIEHWGIAITTPEVSEERAVVQIKTILRNETSSDRQITLTTKLTKGNDEAGKGEIKVDLPANGIKEITQKIFVLYPALWSPETLIYIMHTF
;
A
#
# COMPACT_ATOMS: atom_id res chain seq x y z
N SER A 1 -9.97 -2.17 -14.67
CA SER A 1 -9.62 -2.44 -13.27
C SER A 1 -8.13 -2.74 -13.15
N SER A 2 -7.53 -2.37 -12.03
CA SER A 2 -6.17 -2.79 -11.70
C SER A 2 -6.19 -4.22 -11.18
N PHE A 3 -5.15 -4.98 -11.47
CA PHE A 3 -4.95 -6.34 -10.98
C PHE A 3 -3.46 -6.55 -10.72
N TYR A 4 -3.12 -7.56 -9.94
CA TYR A 4 -1.76 -7.98 -9.70
C TYR A 4 -1.63 -9.51 -9.77
N TYR A 5 -0.41 -9.97 -10.00
CA TYR A 5 -0.06 -11.38 -10.02
C TYR A 5 1.22 -11.60 -9.22
N ASP A 6 1.20 -12.60 -8.35
CA ASP A 6 2.42 -13.11 -7.75
C ASP A 6 3.17 -13.97 -8.80
N LEU A 7 4.35 -13.52 -9.17
CA LEU A 7 5.20 -14.19 -10.14
C LEU A 7 6.21 -15.11 -9.48
N THR A 8 6.40 -15.02 -8.17
CA THR A 8 7.42 -15.76 -7.42
C THR A 8 7.49 -17.26 -7.75
N PRO A 9 6.35 -18.00 -7.83
CA PRO A 9 6.37 -19.43 -8.13
C PRO A 9 6.82 -19.79 -9.57
N TYR A 10 6.83 -18.80 -10.46
CA TYR A 10 7.09 -18.99 -11.89
C TYR A 10 8.46 -18.46 -12.33
N LEU A 11 9.15 -17.71 -11.47
CA LEU A 11 10.41 -17.10 -11.80
C LEU A 11 11.53 -18.14 -11.89
N ARG A 12 12.31 -18.02 -12.97
CA ARG A 12 13.62 -18.66 -13.12
C ARG A 12 14.66 -17.62 -12.73
N TYR A 13 15.31 -17.86 -11.61
CA TYR A 13 16.35 -16.97 -11.11
C TYR A 13 17.55 -17.03 -12.02
N ASP A 14 18.33 -16.83 -12.51
CA ASP A 14 19.50 -16.97 -13.40
C ASP A 14 19.14 -17.14 -14.89
N ASP A 15 17.88 -16.91 -15.29
CA ASP A 15 17.46 -17.04 -16.67
C ASP A 15 16.47 -15.92 -17.07
N LYS A 16 16.24 -15.82 -18.38
CA LYS A 16 15.31 -14.86 -18.95
C LYS A 16 13.85 -15.25 -18.65
N ASN A 17 13.11 -14.38 -18.00
CA ASN A 17 11.68 -14.52 -17.78
C ASN A 17 10.92 -13.66 -18.79
N ILE A 18 9.88 -14.24 -19.41
CA ILE A 18 9.02 -13.55 -20.37
C ILE A 18 7.60 -13.52 -19.81
N ILE A 19 7.03 -12.32 -19.72
CA ILE A 19 5.65 -12.13 -19.32
C ILE A 19 4.84 -11.79 -20.58
N ALA A 20 3.78 -12.56 -20.83
CA ALA A 20 2.83 -12.31 -21.91
C ALA A 20 1.44 -12.00 -21.32
N VAL A 21 0.81 -10.94 -21.79
CA VAL A 21 -0.53 -10.56 -21.38
C VAL A 21 -1.45 -10.64 -22.59
N ARG A 22 -2.50 -11.46 -22.49
CA ARG A 22 -3.57 -11.52 -23.50
C ARG A 22 -4.78 -10.76 -22.98
N VAL A 23 -5.29 -9.85 -23.81
CA VAL A 23 -6.53 -9.13 -23.57
C VAL A 23 -7.53 -9.55 -24.63
N ASP A 24 -8.69 -10.06 -24.20
CA ASP A 24 -9.78 -10.46 -25.08
C ASP A 24 -11.05 -9.67 -24.72
N ASN A 25 -11.50 -8.84 -25.64
CA ASN A 25 -12.69 -8.00 -25.50
C ASN A 25 -13.80 -8.38 -26.50
N SER A 26 -13.70 -9.54 -27.15
CA SER A 26 -14.60 -9.96 -28.20
C SER A 26 -16.06 -10.11 -27.77
N GLN A 27 -16.29 -10.38 -26.47
CA GLN A 27 -17.62 -10.57 -25.88
C GLN A 27 -18.26 -9.28 -25.35
N GLN A 28 -17.52 -8.17 -25.31
CA GLN A 28 -18.03 -6.91 -24.76
C GLN A 28 -18.82 -6.13 -25.83
N LYS A 29 -20.11 -5.99 -25.61
CA LYS A 29 -20.95 -5.14 -26.46
C LYS A 29 -20.64 -3.67 -26.19
N ASN A 30 -20.09 -2.98 -27.19
CA ASN A 30 -19.85 -1.55 -27.15
C ASN A 30 -20.99 -0.82 -27.82
N CYS A 31 -21.78 -0.05 -27.09
CA CYS A 31 -22.70 0.91 -27.67
C CYS A 31 -22.48 2.28 -27.01
N ARG A 32 -22.37 3.32 -27.79
CA ARG A 32 -22.27 4.75 -27.44
C ARG A 32 -20.92 5.27 -27.00
N TRP A 33 -19.98 4.43 -26.51
CA TRP A 33 -18.68 4.89 -25.99
C TRP A 33 -17.55 4.07 -26.59
N TYR A 34 -16.42 4.72 -26.82
CA TYR A 34 -15.19 4.03 -27.21
C TYR A 34 -14.64 3.28 -25.99
N THR A 35 -14.63 1.96 -26.05
CA THR A 35 -14.01 1.12 -25.03
C THR A 35 -12.66 0.68 -25.55
N GLY A 36 -11.60 1.21 -24.97
CA GLY A 36 -10.24 0.77 -25.28
C GLY A 36 -9.99 -0.64 -24.76
N THR A 37 -9.19 -1.41 -25.52
CA THR A 37 -8.78 -2.77 -25.15
C THR A 37 -7.27 -2.79 -25.03
N GLY A 38 -6.75 -3.39 -23.96
CA GLY A 38 -5.32 -3.54 -23.74
C GLY A 38 -4.84 -2.89 -22.46
N ILE A 39 -3.52 -2.88 -22.29
CA ILE A 39 -2.85 -2.22 -21.18
C ILE A 39 -2.65 -0.75 -21.56
N TYR A 40 -3.25 0.17 -20.82
CA TYR A 40 -3.16 1.61 -21.09
C TYR A 40 -2.54 2.41 -19.96
N ARG A 41 -2.25 1.78 -18.80
CA ARG A 41 -1.59 2.39 -17.65
C ARG A 41 -0.26 1.71 -17.37
N HIS A 42 0.47 2.24 -16.40
CA HIS A 42 1.75 1.69 -15.99
C HIS A 42 1.65 0.22 -15.57
N VAL A 43 2.68 -0.52 -15.92
CA VAL A 43 2.92 -1.88 -15.44
C VAL A 43 4.11 -1.81 -14.49
N TRP A 44 3.91 -2.26 -13.26
CA TRP A 44 4.93 -2.24 -12.23
C TRP A 44 5.38 -3.65 -11.93
N LEU A 45 6.68 -3.84 -11.81
CA LEU A 45 7.29 -5.02 -11.20
C LEU A 45 7.77 -4.61 -9.82
N THR A 46 7.22 -5.25 -8.78
CA THR A 46 7.59 -5.00 -7.40
C THR A 46 8.31 -6.21 -6.84
N ALA A 47 9.51 -6.01 -6.30
CA ALA A 47 10.25 -7.03 -5.56
C ALA A 47 10.24 -6.64 -4.07
N MET A 48 9.91 -7.58 -3.21
CA MET A 48 9.82 -7.39 -1.77
C MET A 48 10.64 -8.45 -1.03
N ASN A 49 11.02 -8.14 0.20
CA ASN A 49 11.62 -9.12 1.10
C ASN A 49 10.57 -10.13 1.56
N ALA A 50 11.02 -11.29 2.05
CA ALA A 50 10.12 -12.30 2.57
C ALA A 50 9.30 -11.85 3.81
N VAL A 51 9.73 -10.79 4.50
CA VAL A 51 8.91 -10.07 5.48
C VAL A 51 8.60 -8.70 4.91
N HIS A 52 7.33 -8.42 4.67
CA HIS A 52 6.90 -7.21 3.96
C HIS A 52 5.47 -6.79 4.35
N ILE A 53 5.10 -5.61 3.90
CA ILE A 53 3.71 -5.16 3.94
C ILE A 53 2.98 -5.77 2.73
N GLU A 54 1.84 -6.38 2.97
CA GLU A 54 1.01 -7.01 1.94
C GLU A 54 0.62 -6.01 0.84
N HIS A 55 0.47 -6.50 -0.38
CA HIS A 55 -0.03 -5.69 -1.49
C HIS A 55 -1.42 -5.15 -1.15
N TRP A 56 -1.61 -3.83 -1.29
CA TRP A 56 -2.78 -3.09 -0.78
C TRP A 56 -3.04 -3.26 0.73
N GLY A 57 -2.04 -3.66 1.48
CA GLY A 57 -2.11 -3.92 2.91
C GLY A 57 -2.14 -2.68 3.80
N ILE A 58 -2.40 -1.49 3.25
CA ILE A 58 -2.44 -0.25 4.01
C ILE A 58 -3.78 0.43 3.79
N ALA A 59 -4.44 0.77 4.90
CA ALA A 59 -5.63 1.59 4.90
C ALA A 59 -5.46 2.74 5.90
N ILE A 60 -5.74 3.96 5.46
CA ILE A 60 -5.60 5.17 6.27
C ILE A 60 -6.96 5.81 6.41
N THR A 61 -7.32 6.16 7.64
CA THR A 61 -8.54 6.88 7.97
C THR A 61 -8.25 7.99 8.99
N THR A 62 -9.10 8.99 9.02
CA THR A 62 -9.04 10.11 9.98
C THR A 62 -10.35 10.18 10.75
N PRO A 63 -10.54 9.29 11.77
CA PRO A 63 -11.82 9.19 12.48
C PRO A 63 -12.17 10.44 13.28
N GLU A 64 -11.19 11.24 13.68
CA GLU A 64 -11.38 12.49 14.41
C GLU A 64 -10.52 13.57 13.75
N VAL A 65 -11.14 14.69 13.41
CA VAL A 65 -10.45 15.86 12.80
C VAL A 65 -11.05 17.14 13.35
N SER A 66 -10.18 18.02 13.84
CA SER A 66 -10.49 19.40 14.22
C SER A 66 -9.32 20.32 13.84
N GLU A 67 -9.46 21.61 14.02
CA GLU A 67 -8.36 22.57 13.81
C GLU A 67 -7.22 22.37 14.81
N GLU A 68 -7.53 21.87 16.00
CA GLU A 68 -6.54 21.69 17.08
C GLU A 68 -5.81 20.34 16.96
N ARG A 69 -6.51 19.30 16.53
CA ARG A 69 -5.93 17.95 16.43
C ARG A 69 -6.64 17.08 15.40
N ALA A 70 -5.90 16.12 14.88
CA ALA A 70 -6.45 14.99 14.13
C ALA A 70 -5.92 13.66 14.65
N VAL A 71 -6.73 12.61 14.52
CA VAL A 71 -6.33 11.22 14.76
C VAL A 71 -6.21 10.55 13.40
N VAL A 72 -5.00 10.16 13.03
CA VAL A 72 -4.75 9.36 11.83
C VAL A 72 -4.64 7.91 12.24
N GLN A 73 -5.57 7.09 11.77
CA GLN A 73 -5.57 5.66 12.01
C GLN A 73 -5.06 4.93 10.78
N ILE A 74 -4.00 4.16 10.95
CA ILE A 74 -3.35 3.39 9.89
C ILE A 74 -3.46 1.91 10.23
N LYS A 75 -4.13 1.16 9.34
CA LYS A 75 -4.13 -0.29 9.36
C LYS A 75 -3.06 -0.79 8.40
N THR A 76 -2.21 -1.68 8.86
CA THR A 76 -1.14 -2.28 8.07
C THR A 76 -1.23 -3.80 8.17
N ILE A 77 -1.27 -4.47 7.03
CA ILE A 77 -1.21 -5.92 6.94
C ILE A 77 0.23 -6.32 6.65
N LEU A 78 0.82 -7.05 7.56
CA LEU A 78 2.19 -7.56 7.49
C LEU A 78 2.17 -9.04 7.14
N ARG A 79 3.08 -9.46 6.26
CA ARG A 79 3.28 -10.85 5.86
C ARG A 79 4.69 -11.29 6.21
N ASN A 80 4.80 -12.51 6.75
CA ASN A 80 6.06 -13.22 6.92
C ASN A 80 6.02 -14.52 6.09
N GLU A 81 6.79 -14.59 5.03
CA GLU A 81 6.91 -15.76 4.16
C GLU A 81 8.10 -16.66 4.53
N THR A 82 8.79 -16.33 5.63
CA THR A 82 9.88 -17.20 6.13
C THR A 82 9.30 -18.35 6.94
N SER A 83 10.05 -19.43 7.02
CA SER A 83 9.71 -20.62 7.83
C SER A 83 9.97 -20.45 9.33
N SER A 84 10.30 -19.26 9.80
CA SER A 84 10.57 -18.96 11.21
C SER A 84 9.82 -17.71 11.68
N ASP A 85 9.47 -17.69 12.96
CA ASP A 85 8.90 -16.51 13.58
C ASP A 85 9.86 -15.32 13.48
N ARG A 86 9.30 -14.13 13.29
CA ARG A 86 10.07 -12.89 13.19
C ARG A 86 9.52 -11.84 14.13
N GLN A 87 10.40 -11.16 14.82
CA GLN A 87 10.06 -9.93 15.53
C GLN A 87 10.57 -8.75 14.71
N ILE A 88 9.66 -7.82 14.40
CA ILE A 88 9.98 -6.61 13.65
C ILE A 88 9.51 -5.36 14.39
N THR A 89 10.04 -4.22 14.02
CA THR A 89 9.54 -2.92 14.44
C THR A 89 8.86 -2.25 13.25
N LEU A 90 7.55 -2.01 13.37
CA LEU A 90 6.77 -1.25 12.39
C LEU A 90 6.83 0.22 12.78
N THR A 91 7.49 1.03 11.96
CA THR A 91 7.57 2.49 12.13
C THR A 91 6.71 3.16 11.07
N THR A 92 5.81 4.02 11.49
CA THR A 92 4.98 4.86 10.60
C THR A 92 5.32 6.32 10.85
N LYS A 93 5.58 7.07 9.78
CA LYS A 93 5.82 8.51 9.83
C LYS A 93 4.78 9.23 8.99
N LEU A 94 4.23 10.29 9.53
CA LEU A 94 3.40 11.24 8.79
C LEU A 94 4.25 12.48 8.52
N THR A 95 4.32 12.91 7.27
CA THR A 95 5.12 14.07 6.88
C THR A 95 4.28 15.12 6.16
N LYS A 96 4.62 16.38 6.35
CA LYS A 96 4.12 17.52 5.58
C LYS A 96 5.32 18.15 4.87
N GLY A 97 5.48 17.87 3.59
CA GLY A 97 6.74 18.16 2.91
C GLY A 97 7.90 17.39 3.57
N ASN A 98 8.90 18.13 4.06
CA ASN A 98 10.04 17.53 4.76
C ASN A 98 9.88 17.44 6.29
N ASP A 99 8.83 18.04 6.84
CA ASP A 99 8.61 18.11 8.29
C ASP A 99 7.84 16.89 8.78
N GLU A 100 8.26 16.29 9.89
CA GLU A 100 7.53 15.21 10.55
C GLU A 100 6.31 15.79 11.28
N ALA A 101 5.11 15.37 10.86
CA ALA A 101 3.85 15.76 11.47
C ALA A 101 3.39 14.77 12.56
N GLY A 102 3.92 13.55 12.55
CA GLY A 102 3.63 12.54 13.55
C GLY A 102 4.38 11.24 13.28
N LYS A 103 4.60 10.47 14.33
CA LYS A 103 5.29 9.18 14.26
C LYS A 103 4.61 8.15 15.16
N GLY A 104 4.55 6.92 14.71
CA GLY A 104 4.14 5.75 15.47
C GLY A 104 5.15 4.62 15.31
N GLU A 105 5.41 3.90 16.40
CA GLU A 105 6.32 2.76 16.40
C GLU A 105 5.74 1.62 17.25
N ILE A 106 5.76 0.40 16.74
CA ILE A 106 5.27 -0.78 17.45
C ILE A 106 6.12 -2.00 17.11
N LYS A 107 6.46 -2.80 18.13
CA LYS A 107 7.06 -4.11 17.94
C LYS A 107 5.98 -5.14 17.65
N VAL A 108 6.22 -5.95 16.64
CA VAL A 108 5.26 -6.94 16.14
C VAL A 108 5.95 -8.29 16.03
N ASP A 109 5.37 -9.29 16.68
CA ASP A 109 5.75 -10.68 16.48
C ASP A 109 4.90 -11.25 15.34
N LEU A 110 5.57 -11.72 14.30
CA LEU A 110 4.99 -12.33 13.10
C LEU A 110 5.30 -13.81 13.08
N PRO A 111 4.28 -14.69 13.13
CA PRO A 111 4.52 -16.12 13.06
C PRO A 111 5.09 -16.53 11.70
N ALA A 112 5.77 -17.66 11.64
CA ALA A 112 6.26 -18.26 10.42
C ALA A 112 5.11 -18.47 9.41
N ASN A 113 5.34 -18.10 8.14
CA ASN A 113 4.33 -18.17 7.07
C ASN A 113 3.00 -17.49 7.43
N GLY A 114 3.06 -16.44 8.26
CA GLY A 114 1.88 -15.81 8.85
C GLY A 114 1.59 -14.41 8.30
N ILE A 115 0.37 -13.97 8.59
CA ILE A 115 -0.13 -12.63 8.28
C ILE A 115 -0.65 -12.00 9.57
N LYS A 116 -0.41 -10.71 9.76
CA LYS A 116 -0.89 -9.96 10.91
C LYS A 116 -1.35 -8.56 10.52
N GLU A 117 -2.56 -8.18 10.92
CA GLU A 117 -3.07 -6.83 10.81
C GLU A 117 -2.70 -6.04 12.07
N ILE A 118 -2.13 -4.86 11.89
CA ILE A 118 -1.77 -3.93 12.95
C ILE A 118 -2.48 -2.61 12.72
N THR A 119 -3.06 -2.06 13.77
CA THR A 119 -3.65 -0.71 13.74
C THR A 119 -2.83 0.23 14.60
N GLN A 120 -2.31 1.30 14.00
CA GLN A 120 -1.65 2.40 14.72
C GLN A 120 -2.55 3.63 14.68
N LYS A 121 -2.58 4.39 15.78
CA LYS A 121 -3.21 5.71 15.85
C LYS A 121 -2.15 6.74 16.14
N ILE A 122 -2.02 7.71 15.26
CA ILE A 122 -1.06 8.82 15.36
C ILE A 122 -1.84 10.11 15.54
N PHE A 123 -1.47 10.87 16.55
CA PHE A 123 -2.06 12.19 16.83
C PHE A 123 -1.24 13.25 16.11
N VAL A 124 -1.93 14.10 15.39
CA VAL A 124 -1.36 15.28 14.73
C VAL A 124 -1.95 16.52 15.36
N LEU A 125 -1.09 17.37 15.91
CA LEU A 125 -1.50 18.65 16.50
C LEU A 125 -1.52 19.73 15.41
N TYR A 126 -2.55 20.57 15.45
CA TYR A 126 -2.78 21.66 14.49
C TYR A 126 -2.63 21.19 13.04
N PRO A 127 -3.42 20.19 12.63
CA PRO A 127 -3.28 19.61 11.31
C PRO A 127 -3.59 20.65 10.25
N ALA A 128 -2.82 20.61 9.16
CA ALA A 128 -3.19 21.37 7.98
C ALA A 128 -4.39 20.68 7.32
N LEU A 129 -5.56 21.31 7.41
CA LEU A 129 -6.79 20.78 6.85
C LEU A 129 -6.84 21.04 5.34
N TRP A 130 -7.31 20.05 4.60
CA TRP A 130 -7.59 20.20 3.19
C TRP A 130 -8.88 21.02 2.99
N SER A 131 -8.85 21.94 2.06
CA SER A 131 -10.04 22.62 1.55
C SER A 131 -9.91 22.79 0.03
N PRO A 132 -11.01 23.11 -0.69
CA PRO A 132 -10.95 23.43 -2.11
C PRO A 132 -9.99 24.57 -2.44
N GLU A 133 -9.82 25.53 -1.51
CA GLU A 133 -8.97 26.70 -1.65
C GLU A 133 -7.51 26.39 -1.26
N THR A 134 -7.29 25.35 -0.47
CA THR A 134 -5.98 24.97 0.05
C THR A 134 -5.72 23.49 -0.20
N LEU A 135 -5.06 23.17 -1.31
CA LEU A 135 -4.67 21.80 -1.64
C LEU A 135 -3.45 21.39 -0.83
N ILE A 136 -3.64 20.50 0.13
CA ILE A 136 -2.57 19.95 0.97
C ILE A 136 -2.45 18.46 0.70
N TYR A 137 -1.24 18.04 0.30
CA TYR A 137 -0.90 16.63 0.11
C TYR A 137 -0.08 16.14 1.30
N ILE A 138 -0.54 15.08 1.95
CA ILE A 138 0.22 14.37 2.98
C ILE A 138 0.79 13.13 2.32
N MET A 139 2.12 13.05 2.22
CA MET A 139 2.80 11.85 1.77
C MET A 139 3.06 10.92 2.95
N HIS A 140 2.79 9.64 2.73
CA HIS A 140 3.11 8.58 3.64
C HIS A 140 4.32 7.82 3.09
N THR A 141 5.38 7.72 3.88
CA THR A 141 6.58 6.93 3.58
C THR A 141 6.72 5.79 4.59
N PHE A 142 7.11 4.63 4.07
CA PHE A 142 7.38 3.42 4.85
C PHE A 142 8.89 3.23 4.99
#